data_aca4cf463f521161cbee047dc2dca2cc
#
_entry.id   aca4cf463f521161cbee047dc2dca2cc
#
_cell.length_a   1.000
_cell.length_b   1.000
_cell.length_c   1.000
_cell.angle_alpha   90.00
_cell.angle_beta   90.00
_cell.angle_gamma   90.00
#
_symmetry.space_group_name_H-M   'P 1'
#
loop_
_entity.id
_entity.type
_entity.pdbx_description
1 polymer ?
#
loop_
_entity_poly.entity_id
_entity_poly.type
_entity_poly.pdbx_seq_one_letter_code
_entity_poly.pdbx_strand_id
1 'polypeptide(L)'
;MNRALISITVLLLVIATFPAASIGSSDNNPPSQPIPLNYFGMHIHLTVTANGMDPLRPWPSVPIPELRLWDAGVAWPNIEPRKGAWNFSELDVYLNLAEEHKTNVLLTIGLSPGWASARPAEPSISRPGLAAEPRDLEDWRTYVATVATHCKGRVEGYEIWNEPNLKAYWSGDVDKLILLTREASEIIRRVDPQAIIVSPSATGSYGTKWLAEFLSKGGGQYVDVIGYHFYVNPEPPEAMVPIIQDVRQIMNDHGAGGKPLWNTELGWSKPKPFPSDELAGAYLARAYILNWVTGVERLYWYAWDNHGWISIETTEADNRTLKPAGKAYGILQQWLVGSRIVGCSADADHTWTCELNRRGTPRWIVWNVDRTEPFVPPVSWHARRVTPLLEEGRNTTTNIFISPIPELFE
;
A
#
# COMPACT_ATOMS: atom_id res chain seq x y z
N MET A 1 0.97 -6.21 66.82
CA MET A 1 2.15 -5.89 66.00
C MET A 1 2.05 -6.67 64.68
N ASN A 2 1.39 -6.11 63.67
CA ASN A 2 1.26 -6.74 62.35
C ASN A 2 2.28 -6.06 61.40
N ARG A 3 3.24 -6.84 60.92
CA ARG A 3 4.16 -6.40 59.87
C ARG A 3 3.51 -6.71 58.52
N ALA A 4 3.16 -5.71 57.76
CA ALA A 4 2.77 -5.85 56.37
C ALA A 4 4.03 -6.07 55.48
N LEU A 5 4.08 -7.17 54.76
CA LEU A 5 5.05 -7.43 53.71
C LEU A 5 4.61 -6.69 52.45
N ILE A 6 5.43 -5.76 51.99
CA ILE A 6 5.28 -5.10 50.71
C ILE A 6 6.00 -6.00 49.67
N SER A 7 5.24 -6.67 48.83
CA SER A 7 5.78 -7.36 47.65
C SER A 7 6.06 -6.33 46.55
N ILE A 8 7.32 -6.12 46.22
CA ILE A 8 7.76 -5.35 45.08
C ILE A 8 7.77 -6.30 43.87
N THR A 9 6.77 -6.14 42.98
CA THR A 9 6.76 -6.83 41.71
C THR A 9 7.68 -6.06 40.74
N VAL A 10 8.84 -6.62 40.46
CA VAL A 10 9.75 -6.11 39.43
C VAL A 10 9.19 -6.50 38.06
N LEU A 11 8.68 -5.51 37.34
CA LEU A 11 8.26 -5.66 35.95
C LEU A 11 9.54 -5.72 35.09
N LEU A 12 9.95 -6.91 34.67
CA LEU A 12 11.01 -7.08 33.68
C LEU A 12 10.46 -6.63 32.31
N LEU A 13 10.91 -5.45 31.86
CA LEU A 13 10.74 -5.02 30.49
C LEU A 13 11.63 -5.90 29.61
N VAL A 14 11.04 -6.86 28.91
CA VAL A 14 11.72 -7.59 27.85
C VAL A 14 11.83 -6.64 26.65
N ILE A 15 12.97 -5.98 26.53
CA ILE A 15 13.35 -5.26 25.30
C ILE A 15 13.65 -6.36 24.28
N ALA A 16 12.73 -6.61 23.36
CA ALA A 16 12.98 -7.44 22.21
C ALA A 16 13.99 -6.72 21.31
N THR A 17 15.26 -7.10 21.43
CA THR A 17 16.28 -6.71 20.45
C THR A 17 16.02 -7.50 19.19
N PHE A 18 15.41 -6.87 18.19
CA PHE A 18 15.37 -7.42 16.84
C PHE A 18 16.82 -7.45 16.33
N PRO A 19 17.30 -8.57 15.76
CA PRO A 19 18.59 -8.57 15.12
C PRO A 19 18.55 -7.57 13.97
N ALA A 20 19.53 -6.67 13.90
CA ALA A 20 19.74 -5.81 12.74
C ALA A 20 19.86 -6.72 11.52
N ALA A 21 18.82 -6.74 10.69
CA ALA A 21 18.88 -7.43 9.41
C ALA A 21 19.90 -6.65 8.55
N SER A 22 21.14 -7.13 8.53
CA SER A 22 22.06 -6.73 7.47
C SER A 22 21.42 -7.25 6.17
N ILE A 23 20.73 -6.37 5.44
CA ILE A 23 20.29 -6.69 4.09
C ILE A 23 21.56 -6.77 3.28
N GLY A 24 22.13 -7.97 3.22
CA GLY A 24 23.26 -8.27 2.36
C GLY A 24 22.87 -7.92 0.92
N SER A 25 23.81 -7.38 0.17
CA SER A 25 23.63 -6.94 -1.21
C SER A 25 23.15 -8.03 -2.19
N SER A 26 22.95 -9.27 -1.72
CA SER A 26 22.56 -10.43 -2.54
C SER A 26 21.04 -10.70 -2.59
N ASP A 27 20.24 -10.17 -1.66
CA ASP A 27 18.82 -10.56 -1.53
C ASP A 27 17.83 -9.44 -1.94
N ASN A 28 18.31 -8.23 -2.15
CA ASN A 28 17.51 -7.13 -2.68
C ASN A 28 17.73 -7.04 -4.19
N ASN A 29 16.73 -7.42 -4.95
CA ASN A 29 16.75 -7.31 -6.40
C ASN A 29 15.75 -6.23 -6.84
N PRO A 30 16.11 -4.92 -6.72
CA PRO A 30 15.24 -3.85 -7.18
C PRO A 30 14.95 -4.02 -8.66
N PRO A 31 13.77 -3.62 -9.14
CA PRO A 31 13.48 -3.63 -10.55
C PRO A 31 14.58 -2.90 -11.34
N SER A 32 15.10 -3.54 -12.38
CA SER A 32 16.23 -3.00 -13.18
C SER A 32 15.87 -1.77 -14.00
N GLN A 33 14.58 -1.51 -14.20
CA GLN A 33 14.05 -0.34 -14.90
C GLN A 33 14.08 0.92 -14.03
N PRO A 34 14.09 2.12 -14.63
CA PRO A 34 13.86 3.35 -13.89
C PRO A 34 12.47 3.35 -13.23
N ILE A 35 12.37 3.93 -12.04
CA ILE A 35 11.12 4.06 -11.32
C ILE A 35 10.12 4.84 -12.17
N PRO A 36 9.00 4.26 -12.57
CA PRO A 36 7.99 4.95 -13.37
C PRO A 36 7.07 5.81 -12.49
N LEU A 37 6.37 6.76 -13.10
CA LEU A 37 5.44 7.61 -12.35
C LEU A 37 4.29 6.77 -11.75
N ASN A 38 3.81 5.76 -12.46
CA ASN A 38 2.74 4.88 -12.00
C ASN A 38 3.16 3.88 -10.88
N TYR A 39 4.38 4.01 -10.34
CA TYR A 39 4.74 3.41 -9.06
C TYR A 39 3.96 4.00 -7.89
N PHE A 40 3.55 5.26 -8.00
CA PHE A 40 2.95 6.05 -6.93
C PHE A 40 1.43 5.98 -6.97
N GLY A 41 0.83 5.22 -6.06
CA GLY A 41 -0.62 5.10 -5.91
C GLY A 41 -1.15 5.77 -4.65
N MET A 42 -2.46 5.98 -4.61
CA MET A 42 -3.17 6.62 -3.51
C MET A 42 -4.58 6.05 -3.35
N HIS A 43 -5.12 6.12 -2.14
CA HIS A 43 -6.54 5.95 -1.86
C HIS A 43 -7.18 7.32 -1.60
N ILE A 44 -8.34 7.57 -2.20
CA ILE A 44 -9.15 8.78 -2.01
C ILE A 44 -10.60 8.35 -1.78
N HIS A 45 -11.21 8.76 -0.65
CA HIS A 45 -12.52 8.26 -0.22
C HIS A 45 -13.63 9.31 -0.25
N LEU A 46 -13.28 10.58 -0.06
CA LEU A 46 -14.24 11.64 0.19
C LEU A 46 -14.37 12.63 -0.98
N THR A 47 -14.10 12.15 -2.20
CA THR A 47 -14.20 12.98 -3.40
C THR A 47 -15.65 13.15 -3.84
N VAL A 48 -16.55 12.25 -3.45
CA VAL A 48 -17.98 12.31 -3.80
C VAL A 48 -18.86 12.63 -2.59
N THR A 49 -19.99 13.28 -2.82
CA THR A 49 -21.03 13.46 -1.80
C THR A 49 -21.72 12.15 -1.52
N ALA A 50 -22.38 12.03 -0.34
CA ALA A 50 -23.23 10.90 -0.02
C ALA A 50 -24.34 10.63 -1.07
N ASN A 51 -24.64 11.59 -1.94
CA ASN A 51 -25.60 11.48 -3.04
C ASN A 51 -24.96 11.14 -4.40
N GLY A 52 -23.61 11.01 -4.46
CA GLY A 52 -22.89 10.63 -5.67
C GLY A 52 -22.95 11.62 -6.83
N MET A 53 -23.39 12.88 -6.61
CA MET A 53 -23.67 13.81 -7.70
C MET A 53 -22.61 14.88 -7.93
N ASP A 54 -21.86 15.25 -6.88
CA ASP A 54 -20.84 16.31 -7.00
C ASP A 54 -19.59 15.94 -6.21
N PRO A 55 -18.36 16.30 -6.66
CA PRO A 55 -17.16 16.14 -5.87
C PRO A 55 -17.23 17.01 -4.63
N LEU A 56 -17.22 16.36 -3.45
CA LEU A 56 -17.22 17.05 -2.15
C LEU A 56 -15.97 17.88 -1.94
N ARG A 57 -14.85 17.45 -2.55
CA ARG A 57 -13.52 17.97 -2.25
C ARG A 57 -12.69 18.03 -3.54
N PRO A 58 -11.77 18.96 -3.63
CA PRO A 58 -10.93 19.06 -4.81
C PRO A 58 -10.02 17.84 -4.93
N TRP A 59 -9.69 17.51 -6.16
CA TRP A 59 -8.64 16.55 -6.45
C TRP A 59 -7.31 16.97 -5.81
N PRO A 60 -6.45 16.01 -5.40
CA PRO A 60 -5.13 16.32 -4.84
C PRO A 60 -4.31 17.30 -5.68
N SER A 61 -3.61 18.22 -5.01
CA SER A 61 -2.72 19.20 -5.66
C SER A 61 -1.36 18.61 -6.09
N VAL A 62 -1.09 17.35 -5.73
CA VAL A 62 0.08 16.58 -6.18
C VAL A 62 -0.35 15.54 -7.21
N PRO A 63 0.51 15.10 -8.13
CA PRO A 63 0.15 14.08 -9.10
C PRO A 63 -0.24 12.77 -8.43
N ILE A 64 -1.40 12.23 -8.78
CA ILE A 64 -1.87 10.91 -8.35
C ILE A 64 -1.99 10.04 -9.62
N PRO A 65 -0.93 9.33 -10.02
CA PRO A 65 -0.95 8.54 -11.25
C PRO A 65 -1.79 7.27 -11.16
N GLU A 66 -1.94 6.74 -9.95
CA GLU A 66 -2.67 5.50 -9.67
C GLU A 66 -3.64 5.71 -8.52
N LEU A 67 -4.90 5.32 -8.69
CA LEU A 67 -5.95 5.38 -7.68
C LEU A 67 -6.47 3.96 -7.41
N ARG A 68 -6.44 3.52 -6.15
CA ARG A 68 -7.14 2.31 -5.75
C ARG A 68 -8.50 2.68 -5.13
N LEU A 69 -9.56 2.12 -5.69
CA LEU A 69 -10.92 2.25 -5.17
C LEU A 69 -11.33 0.95 -4.47
N TRP A 70 -11.50 1.06 -3.15
CA TRP A 70 -11.89 -0.05 -2.29
C TRP A 70 -13.09 0.32 -1.41
N ASP A 71 -12.87 1.11 -0.38
CA ASP A 71 -13.85 1.51 0.64
C ASP A 71 -14.47 2.91 0.39
N ALA A 72 -14.48 3.32 -0.88
CA ALA A 72 -14.97 4.60 -1.36
C ALA A 72 -16.44 4.55 -1.83
N GLY A 73 -17.28 3.71 -1.22
CA GLY A 73 -18.68 3.56 -1.62
C GLY A 73 -18.93 2.77 -2.91
N VAL A 74 -17.93 2.05 -3.40
CA VAL A 74 -17.94 1.37 -4.72
C VAL A 74 -17.90 -0.16 -4.65
N ALA A 75 -17.99 -0.77 -3.46
CA ALA A 75 -18.05 -2.21 -3.30
C ALA A 75 -19.39 -2.79 -3.80
N TRP A 76 -19.47 -4.09 -4.04
CA TRP A 76 -20.67 -4.77 -4.54
C TRP A 76 -21.97 -4.36 -3.84
N PRO A 77 -22.04 -4.34 -2.47
CA PRO A 77 -23.28 -3.93 -1.79
C PRO A 77 -23.70 -2.47 -2.00
N ASN A 78 -22.80 -1.62 -2.51
CA ASN A 78 -23.10 -0.24 -2.89
C ASN A 78 -23.58 -0.16 -4.34
N ILE A 79 -22.92 -0.91 -5.24
CA ILE A 79 -23.22 -0.96 -6.67
C ILE A 79 -24.52 -1.72 -6.93
N GLU A 80 -24.79 -2.81 -6.19
CA GLU A 80 -26.00 -3.62 -6.31
C GLU A 80 -26.65 -3.83 -4.92
N PRO A 81 -27.28 -2.80 -4.35
CA PRO A 81 -27.86 -2.88 -3.00
C PRO A 81 -29.04 -3.87 -2.89
N ARG A 82 -29.68 -4.21 -4.01
CA ARG A 82 -30.71 -5.23 -4.16
C ARG A 82 -30.50 -5.94 -5.50
N LYS A 83 -30.79 -7.22 -5.58
CA LYS A 83 -30.60 -8.03 -6.79
C LYS A 83 -31.19 -7.34 -8.02
N GLY A 84 -30.37 -7.09 -9.00
CA GLY A 84 -30.72 -6.42 -10.26
C GLY A 84 -30.90 -4.89 -10.18
N ALA A 85 -30.73 -4.28 -9.00
CA ALA A 85 -30.83 -2.81 -8.85
C ALA A 85 -29.43 -2.18 -8.82
N TRP A 86 -28.96 -1.77 -9.97
CA TRP A 86 -27.62 -1.24 -10.19
C TRP A 86 -27.54 0.27 -9.93
N ASN A 87 -26.47 0.71 -9.24
CA ASN A 87 -26.17 2.10 -8.97
C ASN A 87 -24.66 2.35 -9.15
N PHE A 88 -24.26 2.99 -10.22
CA PHE A 88 -22.88 3.33 -10.53
C PHE A 88 -22.54 4.81 -10.24
N SER A 89 -23.46 5.59 -9.69
CA SER A 89 -23.32 7.04 -9.58
C SER A 89 -22.03 7.48 -8.83
N GLU A 90 -21.70 6.85 -7.70
CA GLU A 90 -20.46 7.14 -6.99
C GLU A 90 -19.22 6.71 -7.78
N LEU A 91 -19.24 5.50 -8.33
CA LEU A 91 -18.14 4.99 -9.15
C LEU A 91 -17.90 5.88 -10.37
N ASP A 92 -18.94 6.33 -11.05
CA ASP A 92 -18.82 7.20 -12.22
C ASP A 92 -18.18 8.55 -11.90
N VAL A 93 -18.43 9.13 -10.72
CA VAL A 93 -17.74 10.37 -10.32
C VAL A 93 -16.24 10.12 -10.15
N TYR A 94 -15.83 9.02 -9.50
CA TYR A 94 -14.41 8.68 -9.38
C TYR A 94 -13.76 8.42 -10.74
N LEU A 95 -14.44 7.67 -11.62
CA LEU A 95 -13.91 7.36 -12.95
C LEU A 95 -13.78 8.61 -13.83
N ASN A 96 -14.76 9.53 -13.78
CA ASN A 96 -14.69 10.78 -14.51
C ASN A 96 -13.55 11.68 -14.02
N LEU A 97 -13.35 11.79 -12.70
CA LEU A 97 -12.25 12.54 -12.11
C LEU A 97 -10.88 11.91 -12.45
N ALA A 98 -10.79 10.59 -12.38
CA ALA A 98 -9.58 9.87 -12.75
C ALA A 98 -9.21 10.10 -14.22
N GLU A 99 -10.19 10.07 -15.12
CA GLU A 99 -10.00 10.36 -16.55
C GLU A 99 -9.55 11.81 -16.77
N GLU A 100 -10.21 12.81 -16.12
CA GLU A 100 -9.87 14.23 -16.19
C GLU A 100 -8.41 14.46 -15.74
N HIS A 101 -7.96 13.78 -14.68
CA HIS A 101 -6.62 13.92 -14.11
C HIS A 101 -5.60 12.91 -14.66
N LYS A 102 -5.96 12.08 -15.65
CA LYS A 102 -5.10 11.06 -16.26
C LYS A 102 -4.54 10.08 -15.23
N THR A 103 -5.38 9.67 -14.30
CA THR A 103 -5.08 8.72 -13.23
C THR A 103 -5.61 7.34 -13.62
N ASN A 104 -4.79 6.32 -13.53
CA ASN A 104 -5.26 4.94 -13.70
C ASN A 104 -6.04 4.49 -12.47
N VAL A 105 -6.99 3.59 -12.65
CA VAL A 105 -7.82 3.09 -11.55
C VAL A 105 -7.66 1.59 -11.40
N LEU A 106 -7.31 1.16 -10.18
CA LEU A 106 -7.44 -0.20 -9.70
C LEU A 106 -8.74 -0.30 -8.90
N LEU A 107 -9.72 -1.04 -9.41
CA LEU A 107 -11.01 -1.25 -8.75
C LEU A 107 -11.02 -2.57 -7.99
N THR A 108 -11.17 -2.51 -6.67
CA THR A 108 -11.33 -3.72 -5.84
C THR A 108 -12.77 -4.17 -5.86
N ILE A 109 -13.02 -5.39 -6.35
CA ILE A 109 -14.34 -6.01 -6.41
C ILE A 109 -14.47 -7.08 -5.33
N GLY A 110 -15.59 -7.07 -4.61
CA GLY A 110 -15.82 -8.01 -3.51
C GLY A 110 -16.88 -7.53 -2.53
N LEU A 111 -16.95 -8.23 -1.40
CA LEU A 111 -17.96 -8.13 -0.35
C LEU A 111 -19.35 -8.53 -0.85
N SER A 112 -19.90 -9.60 -0.30
CA SER A 112 -21.25 -10.04 -0.69
C SER A 112 -22.32 -9.14 -0.07
N PRO A 113 -23.22 -8.53 -0.85
CA PRO A 113 -24.38 -7.85 -0.27
C PRO A 113 -25.25 -8.83 0.49
N GLY A 114 -25.96 -8.38 1.52
CA GLY A 114 -26.74 -9.26 2.38
C GLY A 114 -27.76 -10.18 1.65
N TRP A 115 -28.29 -9.71 0.51
CA TRP A 115 -29.19 -10.50 -0.33
C TRP A 115 -28.49 -11.65 -1.07
N ALA A 116 -27.19 -11.49 -1.42
CA ALA A 116 -26.39 -12.51 -2.10
C ALA A 116 -25.58 -13.38 -1.11
N SER A 117 -25.36 -12.93 0.11
CA SER A 117 -24.50 -13.58 1.10
C SER A 117 -24.99 -14.99 1.49
N ALA A 118 -24.08 -15.94 1.58
CA ALA A 118 -24.38 -17.29 2.10
C ALA A 118 -24.68 -17.24 3.62
N ARG A 119 -24.19 -16.24 4.35
CA ARG A 119 -24.36 -16.06 5.78
C ARG A 119 -24.73 -14.60 6.13
N PRO A 120 -25.95 -14.14 5.75
CA PRO A 120 -26.32 -12.72 5.79
C PRO A 120 -26.35 -12.10 7.19
N ALA A 121 -26.39 -12.89 8.25
CA ALA A 121 -26.37 -12.42 9.64
C ALA A 121 -24.98 -12.50 10.29
N GLU A 122 -23.97 -13.02 9.59
CA GLU A 122 -22.63 -13.17 10.15
C GLU A 122 -21.95 -11.81 10.31
N PRO A 123 -21.30 -11.52 11.48
CA PRO A 123 -20.58 -10.27 11.67
C PRO A 123 -19.47 -10.06 10.64
N SER A 124 -19.31 -8.84 10.16
CA SER A 124 -18.22 -8.45 9.26
C SER A 124 -17.81 -6.99 9.50
N ILE A 125 -16.92 -6.44 8.66
CA ILE A 125 -16.24 -5.15 8.89
C ILE A 125 -17.19 -3.96 9.11
N SER A 126 -18.30 -3.88 8.39
CA SER A 126 -19.20 -2.72 8.47
C SER A 126 -20.67 -3.11 8.62
N ARG A 127 -21.13 -4.14 7.94
CA ARG A 127 -22.52 -4.64 7.98
C ARG A 127 -22.49 -6.17 7.95
N PRO A 128 -23.45 -6.85 8.62
CA PRO A 128 -23.51 -8.31 8.60
C PRO A 128 -23.55 -8.89 7.19
N GLY A 129 -22.91 -10.04 7.01
CA GLY A 129 -22.95 -10.85 5.80
C GLY A 129 -21.92 -10.50 4.73
N LEU A 130 -21.24 -9.35 4.80
CA LEU A 130 -20.35 -8.89 3.74
C LEU A 130 -19.12 -9.80 3.54
N ALA A 131 -18.63 -10.44 4.60
CA ALA A 131 -17.43 -11.28 4.57
C ALA A 131 -17.68 -12.70 4.04
N ALA A 132 -18.93 -13.12 3.93
CA ALA A 132 -19.27 -14.45 3.44
C ALA A 132 -19.20 -14.52 1.91
N GLU A 133 -18.95 -15.74 1.39
CA GLU A 133 -19.08 -16.00 -0.03
C GLU A 133 -20.53 -15.75 -0.52
N PRO A 134 -20.73 -15.48 -1.82
CA PRO A 134 -22.06 -15.52 -2.42
C PRO A 134 -22.72 -16.88 -2.25
N ARG A 135 -24.01 -16.91 -1.95
CA ARG A 135 -24.79 -18.14 -1.86
C ARG A 135 -24.94 -18.83 -3.21
N ASP A 136 -25.13 -18.02 -4.25
CA ASP A 136 -25.23 -18.45 -5.63
C ASP A 136 -24.07 -17.86 -6.44
N LEU A 137 -23.28 -18.72 -7.09
CA LEU A 137 -22.15 -18.30 -7.90
C LEU A 137 -22.57 -17.46 -9.11
N GLU A 138 -23.82 -17.63 -9.59
CA GLU A 138 -24.35 -16.86 -10.71
C GLU A 138 -24.57 -15.38 -10.33
N ASP A 139 -24.86 -15.09 -9.07
CA ASP A 139 -24.92 -13.69 -8.57
C ASP A 139 -23.55 -13.03 -8.66
N TRP A 140 -22.48 -13.73 -8.30
CA TRP A 140 -21.10 -13.27 -8.47
C TRP A 140 -20.74 -13.03 -9.94
N ARG A 141 -21.06 -14.00 -10.81
CA ARG A 141 -20.81 -13.89 -12.26
C ARG A 141 -21.51 -12.68 -12.86
N THR A 142 -22.78 -12.49 -12.51
CA THR A 142 -23.59 -11.35 -12.96
C THR A 142 -23.01 -10.03 -12.50
N TYR A 143 -22.61 -9.95 -11.22
CA TYR A 143 -21.97 -8.77 -10.67
C TYR A 143 -20.67 -8.44 -11.42
N VAL A 144 -19.74 -9.38 -11.54
CA VAL A 144 -18.47 -9.17 -12.23
C VAL A 144 -18.69 -8.78 -13.69
N ALA A 145 -19.58 -9.45 -14.41
CA ALA A 145 -19.87 -9.15 -15.81
C ALA A 145 -20.43 -7.73 -15.98
N THR A 146 -21.34 -7.32 -15.10
CA THR A 146 -21.96 -6.00 -15.15
C THR A 146 -20.96 -4.90 -14.84
N VAL A 147 -20.16 -5.06 -13.77
CA VAL A 147 -19.11 -4.09 -13.42
C VAL A 147 -18.04 -4.02 -14.50
N ALA A 148 -17.55 -5.16 -14.99
CA ALA A 148 -16.54 -5.17 -16.05
C ALA A 148 -17.05 -4.52 -17.35
N THR A 149 -18.33 -4.70 -17.69
CA THR A 149 -18.95 -4.06 -18.85
C THR A 149 -19.05 -2.55 -18.66
N HIS A 150 -19.49 -2.09 -17.49
CA HIS A 150 -19.63 -0.68 -17.17
C HIS A 150 -18.28 0.06 -17.14
N CYS A 151 -17.24 -0.59 -16.59
CA CYS A 151 -15.91 0.00 -16.41
C CYS A 151 -14.96 -0.24 -17.58
N LYS A 152 -15.38 -0.93 -18.65
CA LYS A 152 -14.51 -1.30 -19.78
C LYS A 152 -13.77 -0.10 -20.35
N GLY A 153 -12.42 -0.18 -20.32
CA GLY A 153 -11.52 0.86 -20.80
C GLY A 153 -11.44 2.10 -19.90
N ARG A 154 -12.11 2.11 -18.75
CA ARG A 154 -12.09 3.20 -17.76
C ARG A 154 -11.27 2.85 -16.51
N VAL A 155 -11.01 1.57 -16.28
CA VAL A 155 -10.13 1.07 -15.22
C VAL A 155 -8.94 0.37 -15.83
N GLU A 156 -7.77 0.46 -15.19
CA GLU A 156 -6.59 -0.29 -15.61
C GLU A 156 -6.70 -1.75 -15.21
N GLY A 157 -7.32 -2.02 -14.05
CA GLY A 157 -7.44 -3.39 -13.57
C GLY A 157 -8.44 -3.57 -12.43
N TYR A 158 -8.59 -4.83 -12.06
CA TYR A 158 -9.47 -5.28 -10.99
C TYR A 158 -8.67 -6.06 -9.96
N GLU A 159 -8.84 -5.72 -8.69
CA GLU A 159 -8.35 -6.51 -7.56
C GLU A 159 -9.48 -7.36 -7.02
N ILE A 160 -9.21 -8.67 -6.84
CA ILE A 160 -10.26 -9.61 -6.44
C ILE A 160 -10.25 -9.74 -4.92
N TRP A 161 -11.18 -9.07 -4.24
CA TRP A 161 -11.34 -9.07 -2.79
C TRP A 161 -10.23 -8.35 -2.01
N ASN A 162 -10.57 -7.94 -0.78
CA ASN A 162 -9.68 -7.24 0.15
C ASN A 162 -9.42 -8.09 1.40
N GLU A 163 -8.16 -8.18 1.84
CA GLU A 163 -7.67 -8.75 3.10
C GLU A 163 -8.30 -10.09 3.52
N PRO A 164 -8.28 -11.11 2.66
CA PRO A 164 -9.03 -12.35 2.88
C PRO A 164 -8.47 -13.21 4.02
N ASN A 165 -7.30 -12.89 4.57
CA ASN A 165 -6.77 -13.51 5.77
C ASN A 165 -7.45 -13.00 7.05
N LEU A 166 -8.23 -11.93 6.98
CA LEU A 166 -9.00 -11.36 8.10
C LEU A 166 -10.47 -11.78 8.02
N LYS A 167 -10.97 -12.41 9.08
CA LYS A 167 -12.35 -12.90 9.16
C LYS A 167 -13.41 -11.82 8.98
N ALA A 168 -13.06 -10.57 9.28
CA ALA A 168 -13.94 -9.41 9.08
C ALA A 168 -14.20 -9.10 7.61
N TYR A 169 -13.29 -9.50 6.70
CA TYR A 169 -13.38 -9.28 5.26
C TYR A 169 -13.70 -10.57 4.47
N TRP A 170 -13.20 -11.72 4.94
CA TRP A 170 -13.49 -13.02 4.33
C TRP A 170 -13.66 -14.11 5.38
N SER A 171 -14.83 -14.73 5.43
CA SER A 171 -15.14 -15.80 6.37
C SER A 171 -15.28 -17.18 5.68
N GLY A 172 -15.18 -17.23 4.35
CA GLY A 172 -15.09 -18.46 3.59
C GLY A 172 -13.72 -19.16 3.68
N ASP A 173 -13.57 -20.28 3.00
CA ASP A 173 -12.28 -20.95 2.82
C ASP A 173 -11.52 -20.41 1.60
N VAL A 174 -10.24 -20.80 1.46
CA VAL A 174 -9.37 -20.36 0.37
C VAL A 174 -9.86 -20.92 -0.98
N ASP A 175 -10.37 -22.16 -1.01
CA ASP A 175 -10.84 -22.81 -2.24
C ASP A 175 -12.03 -22.06 -2.86
N LYS A 176 -12.94 -21.56 -2.03
CA LYS A 176 -14.05 -20.71 -2.50
C LYS A 176 -13.57 -19.39 -3.08
N LEU A 177 -12.56 -18.75 -2.45
CA LEU A 177 -12.03 -17.51 -2.99
C LEU A 177 -11.25 -17.74 -4.29
N ILE A 178 -10.54 -18.85 -4.43
CA ILE A 178 -9.93 -19.26 -5.70
C ILE A 178 -11.00 -19.46 -6.78
N LEU A 179 -12.13 -20.08 -6.44
CA LEU A 179 -13.26 -20.22 -7.37
C LEU A 179 -13.79 -18.86 -7.81
N LEU A 180 -14.02 -17.92 -6.88
CA LEU A 180 -14.46 -16.55 -7.20
C LEU A 180 -13.44 -15.81 -8.07
N THR A 181 -12.15 -15.98 -7.76
CA THR A 181 -11.04 -15.38 -8.53
C THR A 181 -11.02 -15.92 -9.96
N ARG A 182 -11.16 -17.23 -10.14
CA ARG A 182 -11.22 -17.87 -11.46
C ARG A 182 -12.38 -17.32 -12.29
N GLU A 183 -13.59 -17.34 -11.74
CA GLU A 183 -14.79 -16.88 -12.43
C GLU A 183 -14.68 -15.39 -12.82
N ALA A 184 -14.18 -14.56 -11.89
CA ALA A 184 -13.94 -13.14 -12.18
C ALA A 184 -12.90 -12.97 -13.30
N SER A 185 -11.79 -13.69 -13.22
CA SER A 185 -10.73 -13.64 -14.23
C SER A 185 -11.26 -14.00 -15.62
N GLU A 186 -11.99 -15.12 -15.74
CA GLU A 186 -12.55 -15.57 -17.02
C GLU A 186 -13.56 -14.58 -17.60
N ILE A 187 -14.38 -13.94 -16.76
CA ILE A 187 -15.35 -12.93 -17.18
C ILE A 187 -14.65 -11.65 -17.62
N ILE A 188 -13.76 -11.12 -16.79
CA ILE A 188 -13.03 -9.87 -17.08
C ILE A 188 -12.25 -10.02 -18.38
N ARG A 189 -11.51 -11.11 -18.58
CA ARG A 189 -10.75 -11.34 -19.82
C ARG A 189 -11.62 -11.40 -21.08
N ARG A 190 -12.88 -11.84 -20.95
CA ARG A 190 -13.83 -11.81 -22.08
C ARG A 190 -14.39 -10.42 -22.36
N VAL A 191 -14.64 -9.63 -21.31
CA VAL A 191 -15.29 -8.32 -21.42
C VAL A 191 -14.26 -7.23 -21.72
N ASP A 192 -13.16 -7.21 -20.95
CA ASP A 192 -12.08 -6.24 -21.06
C ASP A 192 -10.71 -6.96 -21.02
N PRO A 193 -10.25 -7.49 -22.15
CA PRO A 193 -9.03 -8.31 -22.22
C PRO A 193 -7.74 -7.53 -21.94
N GLN A 194 -7.78 -6.19 -21.84
CA GLN A 194 -6.63 -5.38 -21.51
C GLN A 194 -6.51 -5.11 -20.00
N ALA A 195 -7.59 -5.35 -19.24
CA ALA A 195 -7.58 -5.10 -17.80
C ALA A 195 -6.65 -6.06 -17.06
N ILE A 196 -5.86 -5.51 -16.13
CA ILE A 196 -4.97 -6.26 -15.24
C ILE A 196 -5.82 -6.91 -14.14
N ILE A 197 -5.50 -8.15 -13.78
CA ILE A 197 -6.15 -8.86 -12.67
C ILE A 197 -5.16 -9.01 -11.52
N VAL A 198 -5.45 -8.36 -10.41
CA VAL A 198 -4.68 -8.44 -9.17
C VAL A 198 -5.29 -9.49 -8.24
N SER A 199 -4.45 -10.29 -7.60
CA SER A 199 -4.90 -11.31 -6.65
C SER A 199 -5.67 -10.70 -5.47
N PRO A 200 -6.43 -11.51 -4.71
CA PRO A 200 -6.84 -11.12 -3.37
C PRO A 200 -5.62 -10.72 -2.55
N SER A 201 -5.60 -9.48 -2.00
CA SER A 201 -4.45 -8.98 -1.26
C SER A 201 -4.58 -9.31 0.23
N ALA A 202 -3.73 -10.22 0.72
CA ALA A 202 -3.61 -10.50 2.14
C ALA A 202 -2.80 -9.40 2.86
N THR A 203 -2.91 -9.32 4.19
CA THR A 203 -2.32 -8.22 4.96
C THR A 203 -1.49 -8.69 6.16
N GLY A 204 -0.46 -7.90 6.49
CA GLY A 204 0.41 -8.06 7.65
C GLY A 204 1.23 -9.35 7.65
N SER A 205 2.02 -9.59 8.69
CA SER A 205 2.89 -10.78 8.77
C SER A 205 2.11 -12.11 8.77
N TYR A 206 0.88 -12.13 9.25
CA TYR A 206 0.04 -13.35 9.26
C TYR A 206 -0.58 -13.67 7.90
N GLY A 207 -0.62 -12.70 6.99
CA GLY A 207 -1.14 -12.87 5.64
C GLY A 207 -0.28 -13.80 4.77
N THR A 208 1.00 -13.97 5.10
CA THR A 208 1.94 -14.82 4.36
C THR A 208 1.47 -16.27 4.28
N LYS A 209 0.92 -16.82 5.37
CA LYS A 209 0.36 -18.19 5.39
C LYS A 209 -0.84 -18.32 4.45
N TRP A 210 -1.71 -17.32 4.42
CA TRP A 210 -2.86 -17.30 3.54
C TRP A 210 -2.42 -17.24 2.07
N LEU A 211 -1.46 -16.38 1.75
CA LEU A 211 -0.90 -16.26 0.41
C LEU A 211 -0.26 -17.58 -0.06
N ALA A 212 0.53 -18.22 0.81
CA ALA A 212 1.14 -19.52 0.51
C ALA A 212 0.07 -20.58 0.22
N GLU A 213 -1.01 -20.64 0.99
CA GLU A 213 -2.12 -21.54 0.73
C GLU A 213 -2.83 -21.23 -0.60
N PHE A 214 -3.13 -19.94 -0.87
CA PHE A 214 -3.75 -19.51 -2.12
C PHE A 214 -2.92 -19.90 -3.35
N LEU A 215 -1.60 -19.66 -3.31
CA LEU A 215 -0.70 -19.98 -4.40
C LEU A 215 -0.49 -21.50 -4.54
N SER A 216 -0.32 -22.24 -3.44
CA SER A 216 -0.13 -23.70 -3.46
C SER A 216 -1.32 -24.45 -4.05
N LYS A 217 -2.54 -23.89 -3.91
CA LYS A 217 -3.77 -24.42 -4.50
C LYS A 217 -4.03 -23.90 -5.92
N GLY A 218 -3.07 -23.20 -6.52
CA GLY A 218 -3.10 -22.75 -7.92
C GLY A 218 -3.85 -21.43 -8.15
N GLY A 219 -4.16 -20.66 -7.12
CA GLY A 219 -4.83 -19.36 -7.27
C GLY A 219 -4.06 -18.38 -8.15
N GLY A 220 -2.72 -18.47 -8.13
CA GLY A 220 -1.82 -17.61 -8.91
C GLY A 220 -1.99 -17.70 -10.43
N GLN A 221 -2.55 -18.79 -10.96
CA GLN A 221 -2.76 -18.96 -12.41
C GLN A 221 -3.84 -18.04 -13.01
N TYR A 222 -4.75 -17.53 -12.18
CA TYR A 222 -5.88 -16.70 -12.60
C TYR A 222 -5.62 -15.21 -12.56
N VAL A 223 -4.46 -14.78 -12.07
CA VAL A 223 -4.11 -13.37 -11.87
C VAL A 223 -2.84 -12.96 -12.60
N ASP A 224 -2.70 -11.70 -12.93
CA ASP A 224 -1.52 -11.13 -13.58
C ASP A 224 -0.50 -10.62 -12.57
N VAL A 225 -0.98 -10.11 -11.43
CA VAL A 225 -0.22 -9.45 -10.35
C VAL A 225 -0.56 -10.10 -9.01
N ILE A 226 0.44 -10.23 -8.15
CA ILE A 226 0.23 -10.56 -6.74
C ILE A 226 0.10 -9.26 -5.96
N GLY A 227 -1.05 -9.06 -5.32
CA GLY A 227 -1.31 -7.97 -4.39
C GLY A 227 -1.03 -8.37 -2.95
N TYR A 228 -0.54 -7.42 -2.15
CA TYR A 228 -0.31 -7.61 -0.72
C TYR A 228 -0.33 -6.28 0.03
N HIS A 229 -0.74 -6.27 1.33
CA HIS A 229 -0.72 -5.08 2.19
C HIS A 229 0.36 -5.25 3.27
N PHE A 230 1.45 -4.49 3.17
CA PHE A 230 2.60 -4.63 4.05
C PHE A 230 2.49 -3.78 5.33
N TYR A 231 1.33 -3.79 5.99
CA TYR A 231 1.14 -3.09 7.26
C TYR A 231 2.03 -3.63 8.37
N VAL A 232 2.74 -2.73 9.05
CA VAL A 232 3.67 -3.04 10.15
C VAL A 232 3.39 -2.22 11.42
N ASN A 233 2.26 -1.53 11.49
CA ASN A 233 1.90 -0.70 12.64
C ASN A 233 2.13 -1.37 14.00
N PRO A 234 2.75 -0.72 14.99
CA PRO A 234 3.25 0.67 14.99
C PRO A 234 4.71 0.81 14.54
N GLU A 235 5.34 -0.27 14.06
CA GLU A 235 6.76 -0.35 13.73
C GLU A 235 7.15 0.62 12.58
N PRO A 236 8.43 1.02 12.48
CA PRO A 236 8.91 1.84 11.38
C PRO A 236 8.88 1.10 10.04
N PRO A 237 8.98 1.83 8.91
CA PRO A 237 8.88 1.27 7.57
C PRO A 237 9.85 0.13 7.27
N GLU A 238 11.01 0.11 7.89
CA GLU A 238 12.04 -0.92 7.74
C GLU A 238 11.54 -2.31 8.13
N ALA A 239 10.57 -2.39 9.03
CA ALA A 239 9.94 -3.66 9.43
C ALA A 239 9.16 -4.36 8.30
N MET A 240 8.86 -3.66 7.20
CA MET A 240 8.25 -4.27 6.02
C MET A 240 9.21 -5.17 5.24
N VAL A 241 10.50 -4.86 5.26
CA VAL A 241 11.50 -5.51 4.40
C VAL A 241 11.49 -7.04 4.56
N PRO A 242 11.58 -7.63 5.77
CA PRO A 242 11.52 -9.07 5.92
C PRO A 242 10.18 -9.66 5.45
N ILE A 243 9.06 -8.97 5.64
CA ILE A 243 7.75 -9.46 5.20
C ILE A 243 7.68 -9.49 3.67
N ILE A 244 8.22 -8.47 2.98
CA ILE A 244 8.27 -8.43 1.50
C ILE A 244 9.17 -9.55 0.98
N GLN A 245 10.30 -9.82 1.63
CA GLN A 245 11.19 -10.92 1.29
C GLN A 245 10.50 -12.27 1.45
N ASP A 246 9.78 -12.49 2.55
CA ASP A 246 8.98 -13.70 2.78
C ASP A 246 7.91 -13.88 1.69
N VAL A 247 7.19 -12.83 1.33
CA VAL A 247 6.19 -12.85 0.26
C VAL A 247 6.84 -13.20 -1.09
N ARG A 248 7.98 -12.59 -1.41
CA ARG A 248 8.75 -12.91 -2.61
C ARG A 248 9.20 -14.37 -2.64
N GLN A 249 9.68 -14.90 -1.50
CA GLN A 249 10.06 -16.31 -1.39
C GLN A 249 8.86 -17.23 -1.63
N ILE A 250 7.71 -16.93 -1.02
CA ILE A 250 6.46 -17.67 -1.23
C ILE A 250 6.05 -17.65 -2.71
N MET A 251 6.14 -16.49 -3.37
CA MET A 251 5.85 -16.39 -4.80
C MET A 251 6.78 -17.28 -5.62
N ASN A 252 8.08 -17.31 -5.32
CA ASN A 252 9.06 -18.16 -5.99
C ASN A 252 8.76 -19.64 -5.79
N ASP A 253 8.50 -20.07 -4.55
CA ASP A 253 8.25 -21.46 -4.18
C ASP A 253 6.99 -22.04 -4.85
N HIS A 254 6.03 -21.16 -5.21
CA HIS A 254 4.77 -21.55 -5.82
C HIS A 254 4.62 -21.12 -7.30
N GLY A 255 5.74 -20.83 -7.99
CA GLY A 255 5.74 -20.56 -9.44
C GLY A 255 5.15 -19.20 -9.84
N ALA A 256 4.98 -18.28 -8.89
CA ALA A 256 4.50 -16.92 -9.14
C ALA A 256 5.63 -15.87 -9.12
N GLY A 257 6.90 -16.27 -8.97
CA GLY A 257 8.06 -15.36 -8.82
C GLY A 257 8.29 -14.43 -10.01
N GLY A 258 7.84 -14.79 -11.20
CA GLY A 258 7.89 -13.93 -12.40
C GLY A 258 6.75 -12.90 -12.49
N LYS A 259 5.77 -12.91 -11.57
CA LYS A 259 4.69 -11.93 -11.58
C LYS A 259 5.08 -10.67 -10.82
N PRO A 260 4.59 -9.48 -11.24
CA PRO A 260 4.69 -8.26 -10.45
C PRO A 260 4.12 -8.44 -9.04
N LEU A 261 4.73 -7.75 -8.06
CA LEU A 261 4.22 -7.63 -6.70
C LEU A 261 3.81 -6.19 -6.46
N TRP A 262 2.54 -5.97 -6.09
CA TRP A 262 2.02 -4.64 -5.77
C TRP A 262 1.62 -4.57 -4.29
N ASN A 263 2.01 -3.48 -3.64
CA ASN A 263 1.50 -3.11 -2.32
C ASN A 263 0.23 -2.28 -2.53
N THR A 264 -0.92 -2.95 -2.56
CA THR A 264 -2.17 -2.31 -2.94
C THR A 264 -2.80 -1.48 -1.82
N GLU A 265 -2.26 -1.58 -0.59
CA GLU A 265 -2.67 -0.73 0.52
C GLU A 265 -1.59 -0.66 1.59
N LEU A 266 -1.18 0.55 1.98
CA LEU A 266 -0.23 0.79 3.06
C LEU A 266 -0.48 2.14 3.72
N GLY A 267 -0.51 2.16 5.06
CA GLY A 267 -0.61 3.37 5.86
C GLY A 267 -0.31 3.09 7.32
N TRP A 268 -0.40 4.11 8.16
CA TRP A 268 -0.23 3.99 9.61
C TRP A 268 -1.47 4.51 10.33
N SER A 269 -2.02 3.68 11.21
CA SER A 269 -3.14 4.02 12.10
C SER A 269 -2.69 4.18 13.56
N LYS A 270 -1.44 3.84 13.88
CA LYS A 270 -0.84 3.94 15.22
C LYS A 270 0.65 4.32 15.12
N PRO A 271 1.22 5.00 16.14
CA PRO A 271 0.49 5.59 17.27
C PRO A 271 -0.44 6.72 16.82
N LYS A 272 -1.44 7.06 17.64
CA LYS A 272 -2.36 8.18 17.35
C LYS A 272 -2.48 9.07 18.60
N PRO A 273 -2.09 10.37 18.55
CA PRO A 273 -1.52 11.03 17.36
C PRO A 273 -0.13 10.46 16.99
N PHE A 274 0.29 10.69 15.74
CA PHE A 274 1.64 10.34 15.33
C PHE A 274 2.66 11.29 16.01
N PRO A 275 3.89 10.85 16.31
CA PRO A 275 4.83 11.63 17.14
C PRO A 275 5.15 13.01 16.61
N SER A 276 5.31 13.19 15.30
CA SER A 276 5.39 14.49 14.62
C SER A 276 4.99 14.37 13.16
N ASP A 277 4.59 15.49 12.56
CA ASP A 277 4.22 15.55 11.15
C ASP A 277 5.45 15.36 10.21
N GLU A 278 6.65 15.78 10.63
CA GLU A 278 7.90 15.56 9.89
C GLU A 278 8.26 14.08 9.86
N LEU A 279 8.15 13.40 11.01
CA LEU A 279 8.36 11.94 11.08
C LEU A 279 7.31 11.18 10.27
N ALA A 280 6.07 11.67 10.21
CA ALA A 280 5.02 11.12 9.35
C ALA A 280 5.42 11.20 7.87
N GLY A 281 5.97 12.34 7.43
CA GLY A 281 6.54 12.52 6.09
C GLY A 281 7.71 11.57 5.82
N ALA A 282 8.59 11.40 6.80
CA ALA A 282 9.72 10.49 6.71
C ALA A 282 9.28 9.02 6.57
N TYR A 283 8.26 8.58 7.32
CA TYR A 283 7.72 7.22 7.23
C TYR A 283 7.15 6.94 5.84
N LEU A 284 6.36 7.88 5.30
CA LEU A 284 5.85 7.76 3.93
C LEU A 284 7.02 7.63 2.94
N ALA A 285 8.05 8.49 3.06
CA ALA A 285 9.19 8.48 2.16
C ALA A 285 9.94 7.15 2.19
N ARG A 286 10.31 6.70 3.39
CA ARG A 286 11.04 5.45 3.61
C ARG A 286 10.22 4.25 3.12
N ALA A 287 8.91 4.26 3.32
CA ALA A 287 8.02 3.23 2.82
C ALA A 287 8.08 3.08 1.29
N TYR A 288 7.99 4.19 0.54
CA TYR A 288 8.13 4.14 -0.91
C TYR A 288 9.51 3.67 -1.36
N ILE A 289 10.58 4.16 -0.75
CA ILE A 289 11.95 3.75 -1.10
C ILE A 289 12.14 2.24 -0.88
N LEU A 290 11.77 1.75 0.31
CA LEU A 290 11.98 0.36 0.72
C LEU A 290 11.12 -0.63 -0.07
N ASN A 291 9.87 -0.28 -0.40
CA ASN A 291 9.03 -1.11 -1.26
C ASN A 291 9.67 -1.32 -2.63
N TRP A 292 10.16 -0.25 -3.29
CA TRP A 292 10.82 -0.40 -4.58
C TRP A 292 12.10 -1.23 -4.51
N VAL A 293 12.94 -0.97 -3.51
CA VAL A 293 14.20 -1.71 -3.31
C VAL A 293 13.99 -3.21 -3.15
N THR A 294 12.89 -3.59 -2.52
CA THR A 294 12.51 -5.00 -2.29
C THR A 294 11.68 -5.60 -3.43
N GLY A 295 11.54 -4.86 -4.55
CA GLY A 295 10.91 -5.35 -5.77
C GLY A 295 9.39 -5.21 -5.83
N VAL A 296 8.80 -4.34 -5.01
CA VAL A 296 7.40 -3.95 -5.14
C VAL A 296 7.28 -2.92 -6.27
N GLU A 297 6.45 -3.19 -7.27
CA GLU A 297 6.39 -2.40 -8.50
C GLU A 297 5.31 -1.32 -8.49
N ARG A 298 4.38 -1.36 -7.53
CA ARG A 298 3.40 -0.29 -7.21
C ARG A 298 3.11 -0.26 -5.74
N LEU A 299 2.90 0.95 -5.20
CA LEU A 299 2.47 1.17 -3.83
C LEU A 299 1.32 2.16 -3.81
N TYR A 300 0.19 1.76 -3.20
CA TYR A 300 -0.98 2.60 -3.00
C TYR A 300 -1.06 3.03 -1.53
N TRP A 301 -0.87 4.32 -1.28
CA TRP A 301 -0.87 4.87 0.08
C TRP A 301 -2.30 5.03 0.62
N TYR A 302 -2.55 4.51 1.80
CA TYR A 302 -3.81 4.66 2.53
C TYR A 302 -3.63 5.69 3.65
N ALA A 303 -4.14 6.94 3.56
CA ALA A 303 -4.93 7.46 2.46
C ALA A 303 -4.76 8.98 2.36
N TRP A 304 -5.37 9.58 1.32
CA TRP A 304 -5.39 11.03 1.16
C TRP A 304 -6.24 11.72 2.22
N ASP A 305 -7.38 11.14 2.59
CA ASP A 305 -8.48 11.83 3.25
C ASP A 305 -9.22 11.01 4.35
N ASN A 306 -8.68 9.91 4.84
CA ASN A 306 -9.32 9.10 5.90
C ASN A 306 -8.82 9.46 7.31
N HIS A 307 -8.98 10.74 7.73
CA HIS A 307 -8.48 11.27 9.01
C HIS A 307 -9.03 10.54 10.26
N GLY A 308 -10.18 9.87 10.16
CA GLY A 308 -10.78 9.13 11.27
C GLY A 308 -9.96 7.90 11.68
N TRP A 309 -9.31 7.25 10.72
CA TRP A 309 -8.60 5.98 10.92
C TRP A 309 -7.08 6.13 10.89
N ILE A 310 -6.52 6.87 9.93
CA ILE A 310 -5.07 7.05 9.76
C ILE A 310 -4.46 7.95 10.84
N SER A 311 -3.18 7.76 11.13
CA SER A 311 -2.36 8.63 11.99
C SER A 311 -1.31 9.40 11.20
N ILE A 312 -0.87 8.89 10.04
CA ILE A 312 -0.07 9.64 9.07
C ILE A 312 -1.01 10.28 8.06
N GLU A 313 -1.33 11.54 8.30
CA GLU A 313 -2.24 12.33 7.48
C GLU A 313 -1.48 13.08 6.40
N THR A 314 -1.95 13.00 5.15
CA THR A 314 -1.34 13.72 4.01
C THR A 314 -1.84 15.15 3.88
N THR A 315 -3.03 15.43 4.42
CA THR A 315 -3.67 16.77 4.36
C THR A 315 -4.25 17.15 5.71
N GLU A 316 -4.52 18.43 5.89
CA GLU A 316 -5.39 18.94 6.94
C GLU A 316 -6.85 18.49 6.70
N ALA A 317 -7.72 18.73 7.67
CA ALA A 317 -9.13 18.36 7.59
C ALA A 317 -9.90 18.99 6.40
N ASP A 318 -9.33 20.00 5.75
CA ASP A 318 -9.86 20.61 4.52
C ASP A 318 -9.59 19.77 3.24
N ASN A 319 -8.77 18.71 3.33
CA ASN A 319 -8.27 17.86 2.23
C ASN A 319 -7.59 18.64 1.09
N ARG A 320 -7.05 19.80 1.37
CA ARG A 320 -6.35 20.71 0.45
C ARG A 320 -4.95 21.05 0.93
N THR A 321 -4.87 21.52 2.16
CA THR A 321 -3.62 21.97 2.77
C THR A 321 -2.75 20.75 3.05
N LEU A 322 -1.60 20.69 2.36
CA LEU A 322 -0.69 19.56 2.51
C LEU A 322 0.01 19.58 3.86
N LYS A 323 -0.10 18.51 4.62
CA LYS A 323 0.77 18.19 5.74
C LYS A 323 2.14 17.69 5.23
N PRO A 324 3.17 17.58 6.08
CA PRO A 324 4.47 17.06 5.70
C PRO A 324 4.44 15.75 4.93
N ALA A 325 3.57 14.79 5.27
CA ALA A 325 3.44 13.54 4.51
C ALA A 325 2.91 13.75 3.07
N GLY A 326 1.95 14.65 2.87
CA GLY A 326 1.47 15.00 1.53
C GLY A 326 2.53 15.73 0.69
N LYS A 327 3.35 16.60 1.32
CA LYS A 327 4.49 17.24 0.67
C LYS A 327 5.55 16.20 0.30
N ALA A 328 5.87 15.30 1.23
CA ALA A 328 6.84 14.21 1.02
C ALA A 328 6.45 13.33 -0.18
N TYR A 329 5.16 13.01 -0.35
CA TYR A 329 4.68 12.25 -1.51
C TYR A 329 5.04 12.92 -2.84
N GLY A 330 4.84 14.23 -2.96
CA GLY A 330 5.21 14.98 -4.17
C GLY A 330 6.72 15.13 -4.36
N ILE A 331 7.48 15.34 -3.29
CA ILE A 331 8.95 15.44 -3.32
C ILE A 331 9.58 14.11 -3.76
N LEU A 332 9.06 12.99 -3.25
CA LEU A 332 9.56 11.67 -3.64
C LEU A 332 9.37 11.37 -5.12
N GLN A 333 8.28 11.78 -5.71
CA GLN A 333 8.12 11.65 -7.16
C GLN A 333 9.23 12.39 -7.91
N GLN A 334 9.62 13.59 -7.45
CA GLN A 334 10.72 14.35 -8.04
C GLN A 334 12.08 13.66 -7.84
N TRP A 335 12.30 13.04 -6.68
CA TRP A 335 13.57 12.36 -6.38
C TRP A 335 13.70 11.03 -7.12
N LEU A 336 12.62 10.25 -7.18
CA LEU A 336 12.67 8.86 -7.58
C LEU A 336 12.29 8.62 -9.05
N VAL A 337 11.28 9.31 -9.59
CA VAL A 337 10.80 9.03 -10.96
C VAL A 337 11.90 9.26 -11.99
N GLY A 338 12.13 8.23 -12.81
CA GLY A 338 13.19 8.21 -13.81
C GLY A 338 14.60 7.87 -13.27
N SER A 339 14.73 7.63 -11.95
CA SER A 339 15.96 7.10 -11.35
C SER A 339 15.88 5.57 -11.25
N ARG A 340 17.04 4.90 -11.33
CA ARG A 340 17.18 3.50 -10.92
C ARG A 340 17.75 3.47 -9.52
N ILE A 341 17.20 2.64 -8.64
CA ILE A 341 17.88 2.30 -7.38
C ILE A 341 18.88 1.20 -7.68
N VAL A 342 20.16 1.46 -7.43
CA VAL A 342 21.26 0.51 -7.64
C VAL A 342 21.30 -0.49 -6.48
N GLY A 343 21.04 -0.01 -5.26
CA GLY A 343 20.96 -0.81 -4.06
C GLY A 343 20.70 0.05 -2.82
N CYS A 344 20.25 -0.57 -1.75
CA CYS A 344 20.14 0.02 -0.42
C CYS A 344 20.73 -0.93 0.60
N SER A 345 21.41 -0.38 1.59
CA SER A 345 21.93 -1.15 2.73
C SER A 345 21.80 -0.35 4.01
N ALA A 346 21.69 -1.05 5.14
CA ALA A 346 21.80 -0.48 6.47
C ALA A 346 23.14 -0.92 7.10
N ASP A 347 23.80 -0.02 7.81
CA ASP A 347 24.95 -0.36 8.62
C ASP A 347 24.53 -0.85 10.04
N ALA A 348 25.52 -1.16 10.86
CA ALA A 348 25.29 -1.65 12.22
C ALA A 348 24.67 -0.58 13.16
N ASP A 349 24.76 0.70 12.79
CA ASP A 349 24.21 1.84 13.50
C ASP A 349 22.82 2.24 12.98
N HIS A 350 22.19 1.38 12.15
CA HIS A 350 20.88 1.55 11.52
C HIS A 350 20.81 2.75 10.55
N THR A 351 21.95 3.16 9.99
CA THR A 351 22.01 4.15 8.93
C THR A 351 21.80 3.49 7.58
N TRP A 352 20.72 3.86 6.93
CA TRP A 352 20.39 3.40 5.59
C TRP A 352 21.02 4.31 4.54
N THR A 353 21.59 3.68 3.53
CA THR A 353 22.13 4.35 2.34
C THR A 353 21.58 3.68 1.09
N CYS A 354 20.86 4.42 0.27
CA CYS A 354 20.35 3.99 -1.01
C CYS A 354 21.07 4.74 -2.14
N GLU A 355 21.73 4.00 -3.03
CA GLU A 355 22.32 4.55 -4.23
C GLU A 355 21.30 4.57 -5.36
N LEU A 356 21.14 5.72 -6.00
CA LEU A 356 20.31 5.94 -7.17
C LEU A 356 21.18 6.35 -8.36
N ASN A 357 20.73 6.01 -9.55
CA ASN A 357 21.31 6.51 -10.79
C ASN A 357 20.21 7.17 -11.64
N ARG A 358 20.37 8.45 -11.93
CA ARG A 358 19.47 9.19 -12.81
C ARG A 358 20.19 9.67 -14.05
N ARG A 359 19.93 9.01 -15.17
CA ARG A 359 20.56 9.33 -16.48
C ARG A 359 22.08 9.35 -16.43
N GLY A 360 22.69 8.42 -15.71
CA GLY A 360 24.15 8.32 -15.55
C GLY A 360 24.73 9.11 -14.38
N THR A 361 23.94 9.93 -13.69
CA THR A 361 24.40 10.70 -12.52
C THR A 361 24.03 9.94 -11.25
N PRO A 362 25.04 9.57 -10.42
CA PRO A 362 24.78 8.93 -9.13
C PRO A 362 24.24 9.94 -8.11
N ARG A 363 23.40 9.48 -7.21
CA ARG A 363 22.77 10.20 -6.11
C ARG A 363 22.59 9.24 -4.95
N TRP A 364 22.48 9.75 -3.74
CA TRP A 364 22.28 8.90 -2.55
C TRP A 364 21.19 9.45 -1.68
N ILE A 365 20.34 8.56 -1.16
CA ILE A 365 19.38 8.92 -0.10
C ILE A 365 19.86 8.25 1.19
N VAL A 366 19.99 9.02 2.25
CA VAL A 366 20.52 8.57 3.54
C VAL A 366 19.56 8.95 4.66
N TRP A 367 19.38 8.05 5.62
CA TRP A 367 18.66 8.31 6.88
C TRP A 367 19.17 7.38 7.98
N ASN A 368 19.07 7.78 9.25
CA ASN A 368 19.24 6.90 10.40
C ASN A 368 17.87 6.62 11.02
N VAL A 369 17.54 5.35 11.31
CA VAL A 369 16.19 4.96 11.77
C VAL A 369 15.88 5.52 13.17
N ASP A 370 16.88 5.60 14.05
CA ASP A 370 16.70 5.76 15.50
C ASP A 370 17.05 7.15 16.02
N ARG A 371 18.04 7.82 15.40
CA ARG A 371 18.64 9.02 15.99
C ARG A 371 19.12 10.03 14.97
N THR A 372 19.38 11.23 15.46
CA THR A 372 20.12 12.24 14.71
C THR A 372 21.60 12.14 15.06
N GLU A 373 22.48 12.03 14.05
CA GLU A 373 23.91 11.90 14.23
C GLU A 373 24.71 12.64 13.15
N PRO A 374 25.97 13.04 13.44
CA PRO A 374 26.85 13.63 12.43
C PRO A 374 27.11 12.63 11.29
N PHE A 375 27.09 13.12 10.06
CA PHE A 375 27.36 12.32 8.87
C PHE A 375 28.38 12.99 7.97
N VAL A 376 29.36 12.21 7.50
CA VAL A 376 30.35 12.67 6.52
C VAL A 376 30.15 11.84 5.26
N PRO A 377 29.63 12.44 4.17
CA PRO A 377 29.45 11.70 2.93
C PRO A 377 30.81 11.22 2.41
N PRO A 378 30.92 9.97 1.91
CA PRO A 378 32.13 9.47 1.29
C PRO A 378 32.64 10.40 0.18
N VAL A 379 33.95 10.66 0.14
CA VAL A 379 34.56 11.54 -0.87
C VAL A 379 34.28 11.05 -2.30
N SER A 380 34.18 9.74 -2.48
CA SER A 380 33.85 9.11 -3.75
C SER A 380 32.47 9.47 -4.31
N TRP A 381 31.56 9.96 -3.48
CA TRP A 381 30.26 10.44 -3.96
C TRP A 381 30.35 11.74 -4.74
N HIS A 382 31.38 12.54 -4.49
CA HIS A 382 31.53 13.89 -5.07
C HIS A 382 30.28 14.78 -4.87
N ALA A 383 29.47 14.45 -3.87
CA ALA A 383 28.23 15.17 -3.57
C ALA A 383 28.56 16.61 -3.15
N ARG A 384 27.88 17.57 -3.77
CA ARG A 384 28.06 19.01 -3.49
C ARG A 384 26.87 19.62 -2.76
N ARG A 385 25.74 18.94 -2.81
CA ARG A 385 24.48 19.39 -2.23
C ARG A 385 23.84 18.26 -1.41
N VAL A 386 23.23 18.61 -0.32
CA VAL A 386 22.35 17.75 0.47
C VAL A 386 21.00 18.43 0.62
N THR A 387 19.92 17.70 0.38
CA THR A 387 18.55 18.21 0.44
C THR A 387 17.75 17.31 1.38
N PRO A 388 17.42 17.77 2.61
CA PRO A 388 16.49 17.07 3.49
C PRO A 388 15.10 17.03 2.87
N LEU A 389 14.33 15.98 3.16
CA LEU A 389 13.05 15.69 2.51
C LEU A 389 12.06 16.86 2.49
N LEU A 390 12.03 17.68 3.54
CA LEU A 390 11.03 18.75 3.71
C LEU A 390 11.65 20.16 3.76
N GLU A 391 12.94 20.27 3.44
CA GLU A 391 13.69 21.52 3.54
C GLU A 391 14.36 21.88 2.22
N GLU A 392 14.90 23.10 2.16
CA GLU A 392 15.75 23.51 1.04
C GLU A 392 17.14 22.86 1.14
N GLY A 393 17.69 22.51 -0.04
CA GLY A 393 19.02 21.91 -0.12
C GLY A 393 20.12 22.91 0.26
N ARG A 394 21.18 22.42 0.94
CA ARG A 394 22.37 23.14 1.39
C ARG A 394 23.65 22.50 0.83
N ASN A 395 24.78 23.22 0.89
CA ASN A 395 26.07 22.69 0.46
C ASN A 395 26.59 21.62 1.44
N THR A 396 27.28 20.61 0.93
CA THR A 396 27.90 19.54 1.74
C THR A 396 29.14 19.94 2.52
N THR A 397 29.61 21.21 2.38
CA THR A 397 30.73 21.75 3.15
C THR A 397 30.37 22.16 4.58
N THR A 398 29.12 22.14 4.95
CA THR A 398 28.61 22.39 6.31
C THR A 398 28.59 21.11 7.12
N ASN A 399 28.49 21.19 8.46
CA ASN A 399 28.21 20.02 9.29
C ASN A 399 26.87 19.43 8.90
N ILE A 400 26.90 18.17 8.45
CA ILE A 400 25.71 17.41 8.06
C ILE A 400 25.33 16.50 9.21
N PHE A 401 24.04 16.45 9.49
CA PHE A 401 23.45 15.51 10.44
C PHE A 401 22.38 14.73 9.69
N ILE A 402 22.44 13.42 9.76
CA ILE A 402 21.35 12.53 9.30
C ILE A 402 20.42 12.22 10.47
N SER A 403 19.17 11.97 10.17
CA SER A 403 18.10 11.74 11.14
C SER A 403 17.11 10.70 10.57
N PRO A 404 16.00 10.38 11.26
CA PRO A 404 14.93 9.57 10.63
C PRO A 404 14.30 10.19 9.39
N ILE A 405 14.59 11.46 9.07
CA ILE A 405 14.13 12.13 7.85
C ILE A 405 15.15 11.90 6.73
N PRO A 406 14.75 11.29 5.59
CA PRO A 406 15.66 11.04 4.47
C PRO A 406 16.27 12.32 3.90
N GLU A 407 17.55 12.26 3.57
CA GLU A 407 18.31 13.33 2.91
C GLU A 407 18.86 12.85 1.56
N LEU A 408 18.68 13.65 0.51
CA LEU A 408 19.19 13.39 -0.83
C LEU A 408 20.53 14.09 -1.03
N PHE A 409 21.57 13.33 -1.38
CA PHE A 409 22.90 13.80 -1.70
C PHE A 409 23.12 13.78 -3.22
N GLU A 410 23.58 14.93 -3.78
CA GLU A 410 23.82 15.13 -5.23
C GLU A 410 25.16 15.79 -5.53
#